data_bbbf714ae1e0f1e51c0f804aa002ba90
#
_entry.id   bbbf714ae1e0f1e51c0f804aa002ba90
#
_cell.length_a   1.000
_cell.length_b   1.000
_cell.length_c   1.000
_cell.angle_alpha   90.00
_cell.angle_beta   90.00
_cell.angle_gamma   90.00
#
_symmetry.space_group_name_H-M   'P 1'
#
loop_
_entity.id
_entity.type
_entity.pdbx_description
1 polymer ?
#
loop_
_entity_poly.entity_id
_entity_poly.type
_entity_poly.pdbx_seq_one_letter_code
_entity_poly.pdbx_strand_id
1 'polypeptide(L)' 'MKPLIIKLNLAGTIVHVNANQIMYYYPKKEENGLIATVVYLAKGWGIEVSETPAEIDALVSVGNF' A
#
# COMPACT_ATOMS: atom_id res chain seq x y z
N MET A 1 -3.26 0.97 -21.39
CA MET A 1 -2.31 0.76 -20.30
C MET A 1 -2.81 -0.34 -19.37
N LYS A 2 -1.95 -1.28 -19.06
CA LYS A 2 -2.34 -2.36 -18.16
C LYS A 2 -2.34 -1.86 -16.70
N PRO A 3 -3.35 -2.22 -15.91
CA PRO A 3 -3.30 -1.90 -14.50
C PRO A 3 -2.18 -2.66 -13.80
N LEU A 4 -1.54 -2.03 -12.84
CA LEU A 4 -0.55 -2.68 -11.99
C LEU A 4 -1.25 -3.09 -10.70
N ILE A 5 -1.44 -4.39 -10.53
CA ILE A 5 -2.08 -4.91 -9.32
C ILE A 5 -0.99 -5.36 -8.36
N ILE A 6 -0.99 -4.81 -7.16
CA ILE A 6 -0.06 -5.20 -6.11
C ILE A 6 -0.84 -5.85 -4.98
N LYS A 7 -0.17 -6.73 -4.25
CA LYS A 7 -0.77 -7.44 -3.11
C LYS A 7 -0.26 -6.81 -1.82
N LEU A 8 -1.19 -6.43 -0.98
CA LEU A 8 -0.88 -5.84 0.32
C LEU A 8 -1.59 -6.62 1.42
N ASN A 9 -1.00 -6.64 2.61
CA ASN A 9 -1.55 -7.39 3.73
C ASN A 9 -2.33 -6.45 4.64
N LEU A 10 -3.65 -6.59 4.62
CA LEU A 10 -4.55 -5.81 5.45
C LEU A 10 -5.09 -6.70 6.57
N ALA A 11 -4.55 -6.54 7.78
CA ALA A 11 -5.00 -7.28 8.97
C ALA A 11 -5.06 -8.80 8.73
N GLY A 12 -4.03 -9.34 8.10
CA GLY A 12 -3.95 -10.78 7.84
C GLY A 12 -4.62 -11.23 6.56
N THR A 13 -5.28 -10.32 5.86
CA THR A 13 -5.95 -10.62 4.58
C THR A 13 -5.18 -9.99 3.45
N ILE A 14 -4.89 -10.77 2.42
CA ILE A 14 -4.23 -10.25 1.22
C ILE A 14 -5.26 -9.50 0.38
N VAL A 15 -5.01 -8.22 0.13
CA VAL A 15 -5.86 -7.43 -0.75
C VAL A 15 -5.10 -7.11 -2.03
N HIS A 16 -5.81 -7.09 -3.13
CA HIS A 16 -5.27 -6.77 -4.44
C HIS A 16 -5.62 -5.33 -4.78
N VAL A 17 -4.59 -4.49 -4.89
CA VAL A 17 -4.78 -3.06 -5.05
C VAL A 17 -4.25 -2.63 -6.41
N ASN A 18 -5.04 -1.84 -7.13
CA ASN A 18 -4.57 -1.22 -8.36
C ASN A 18 -3.66 -0.04 -7.98
N ALA A 19 -2.36 -0.19 -8.21
CA ALA A 19 -1.38 0.81 -7.82
C ALA A 19 -1.64 2.16 -8.49
N ASN A 20 -2.31 2.17 -9.63
CA ASN A 20 -2.66 3.41 -10.32
C ASN A 20 -3.71 4.22 -9.57
N GLN A 21 -4.37 3.63 -8.59
CA GLN A 21 -5.36 4.29 -7.75
C GLN A 21 -4.75 4.83 -6.47
N ILE A 22 -3.48 4.57 -6.20
CA ILE A 22 -2.82 5.05 -4.99
C ILE A 22 -2.46 6.52 -5.18
N MET A 23 -2.95 7.36 -4.27
CA MET A 23 -2.66 8.79 -4.29
C MET A 23 -1.39 9.09 -3.49
N TYR A 24 -1.31 8.55 -2.29
CA TYR A 24 -0.13 8.68 -1.44
C TYR A 24 -0.21 7.67 -0.30
N TYR A 25 0.89 7.45 0.35
CA TYR A 25 0.96 6.57 1.52
C TYR A 25 2.07 7.07 2.45
N TYR A 26 1.92 6.75 3.74
CA TYR A 26 2.88 7.18 4.74
C TYR A 26 2.95 6.16 5.88
N PRO A 27 4.09 6.12 6.60
CA PRO A 27 4.21 5.19 7.71
C PRO A 27 3.39 5.66 8.91
N LYS A 28 2.87 4.69 9.64
CA LYS A 28 2.15 4.94 10.89
C LYS A 28 2.71 4.01 11.96
N LYS A 29 3.13 4.57 13.08
CA LYS A 29 3.63 3.78 14.18
C LYS A 29 2.46 3.28 15.03
N GLU A 30 2.41 1.96 15.21
CA GLU A 30 1.38 1.33 16.03
C GLU A 30 1.77 1.40 17.51
N GLU A 31 0.78 1.17 18.39
CA GLU A 31 1.00 1.16 19.85
C GLU A 31 2.03 0.13 20.27
N ASN A 32 2.09 -1.00 19.56
CA ASN A 32 3.05 -2.08 19.84
C ASN A 32 4.46 -1.79 19.30
N GLY A 33 4.69 -0.61 18.74
CA GLY A 33 5.99 -0.22 18.20
C GLY A 33 6.24 -0.63 16.76
N LEU A 34 5.35 -1.41 16.16
CA LEU A 34 5.47 -1.80 14.77
C LEU A 34 5.07 -0.65 13.85
N ILE A 35 5.63 -0.66 12.64
CA ILE A 35 5.31 0.34 11.63
C ILE A 35 4.38 -0.28 10.61
N ALA A 36 3.22 0.33 10.44
CA ALA A 36 2.30 0.00 9.37
C ALA A 36 2.34 1.14 8.35
N THR A 37 1.67 0.96 7.22
CA THR A 37 1.57 2.01 6.21
C THR A 37 0.10 2.31 5.97
N VAL A 38 -0.24 3.59 5.99
CA VAL A 38 -1.58 4.04 5.61
C VAL A 38 -1.50 4.40 4.13
N VAL A 39 -2.33 3.76 3.33
CA VAL A 39 -2.37 3.95 1.88
C VAL A 39 -3.69 4.61 1.52
N TYR A 40 -3.63 5.79 0.91
CA TYR A 40 -4.83 6.48 0.44
C TYR A 40 -5.02 6.26 -1.05
N LEU A 41 -6.20 5.77 -1.37
CA LEU A 41 -6.58 5.48 -2.74
C LEU A 41 -7.41 6.62 -3.31
N ALA A 42 -7.62 6.61 -4.60
CA ALA A 42 -8.52 7.56 -5.24
C ALA A 42 -9.90 7.50 -4.56
N LYS A 43 -10.62 8.60 -4.55
CA LYS A 43 -11.93 8.74 -3.90
C LYS A 43 -11.86 8.83 -2.37
N GLY A 44 -10.66 9.01 -1.81
CA GLY A 44 -10.52 9.26 -0.38
C GLY A 44 -10.56 8.04 0.51
N TRP A 45 -10.46 6.84 -0.05
CA TRP A 45 -10.42 5.61 0.73
C TRP A 45 -9.01 5.41 1.31
N GLY A 46 -8.94 5.17 2.61
CA GLY A 46 -7.66 4.86 3.27
C GLY A 46 -7.67 3.44 3.80
N ILE A 47 -6.57 2.73 3.61
CA ILE A 47 -6.39 1.39 4.17
C ILE A 47 -5.06 1.35 4.91
N GLU A 48 -4.99 0.51 5.94
CA GLU A 48 -3.77 0.34 6.72
C GLU A 48 -3.23 -1.06 6.48
N VAL A 49 -2.01 -1.13 5.96
CA VAL A 49 -1.40 -2.39 5.56
C VAL A 49 -0.12 -2.64 6.34
N SER A 50 0.31 -3.90 6.39
CA SER A 50 1.50 -4.30 7.14
C SER A 50 2.81 -4.00 6.42
N GLU A 51 2.77 -3.84 5.10
CA GLU A 51 3.96 -3.53 4.32
C GLU A 51 4.50 -2.17 4.70
N THR A 52 5.83 -2.05 4.71
CA THR A 52 6.47 -0.75 4.95
C THR A 52 6.37 0.11 3.69
N PRO A 53 6.53 1.44 3.81
CA PRO A 53 6.56 2.30 2.62
C PRO A 53 7.63 1.87 1.63
N ALA A 54 8.79 1.41 2.11
CA ALA A 54 9.86 0.95 1.24
C ALA A 54 9.44 -0.30 0.45
N GLU A 55 8.71 -1.20 1.09
CA GLU A 55 8.19 -2.40 0.40
C GLU A 55 7.16 -2.01 -0.66
N ILE A 56 6.30 -1.05 -0.36
CA ILE A 56 5.31 -0.57 -1.32
C ILE A 56 6.00 0.13 -2.49
N ASP A 57 7.02 0.94 -2.22
CA ASP A 57 7.81 1.59 -3.25
C ASP A 57 8.39 0.56 -4.22
N ALA A 58 8.93 -0.55 -3.68
CA ALA A 58 9.51 -1.59 -4.52
C ALA A 58 8.45 -2.27 -5.40
N LEU A 59 7.27 -2.53 -4.83
CA LEU A 59 6.18 -3.15 -5.58
C LEU A 59 5.68 -2.26 -6.71
N VAL A 60 5.54 -0.97 -6.43
CA VAL A 60 5.07 -0.01 -7.42
C VAL A 60 6.14 0.22 -8.49
N SER A 61 7.40 0.29 -8.10
CA SER A 61 8.50 0.54 -9.03
C SER A 61 8.65 -0.55 -10.08
N VAL A 62 8.41 -1.80 -9.71
CA VAL A 62 8.50 -2.93 -10.65
C VAL A 62 7.56 -2.74 -11.84
N GLY A 63 6.42 -2.10 -11.64
CA GLY A 63 5.45 -1.87 -12.70
C GLY A 63 5.71 -0.65 -13.56
N ASN A 64 6.75 0.12 -13.28
CA ASN A 64 7.01 1.37 -13.99
C ASN A 64 8.01 1.24 -15.14
N PHE A 65 8.25 0.03 -15.59
CA PHE A 65 9.18 -0.23 -16.69
C PHE A 65 8.49 -0.63 -17.96
#